data_a3689d4f1afdd748a5bb1aabc7ca23c5
#
_entry.id   a3689d4f1afdd748a5bb1aabc7ca23c5
#
_cell.length_a   1.000
_cell.length_b   1.000
_cell.length_c   1.000
_cell.angle_alpha   90.00
_cell.angle_beta   90.00
_cell.angle_gamma   90.00
#
_symmetry.space_group_name_H-M   'P 1'
#
loop_
_entity.id
_entity.type
_entity.pdbx_description
1 polymer ?
#
loop_
_entity_poly.entity_id
_entity_poly.type
_entity_poly.pdbx_seq_one_letter_code
_entity_poly.pdbx_strand_id
1 'polypeptide(L)'
;MRHITTSLSILTFFLISSCTSAQPPGITMEMIMRTLPLEGAPLAEPGPYAVTQEAAFDNPGFIVFRPVDLGAFPQQDKMPLLVWGAGGCNIDGRSYGGILSTIASHGFIAMATLPVEPEEGEEARRNATADDMLNAISWAEAENARDGSHLQGKIDVDQISAMGVSCGGFRMAAVAGLDPRVDSVGILNSGVADATELAGLHGPILLLNGGEVDFMYDTARENFEAINHVPVFLGARENAGHSATYPHPGGGEFANVISDWLMYQFKGDEDAGKTFKGADCRLCTNPTWETDAKGL
;
A
#
# COMPACT_ATOMS: atom_id res chain seq x y z
N MET A 1 58.93 45.17 -4.24
CA MET A 1 57.96 44.63 -5.18
C MET A 1 57.12 43.59 -4.48
N ARG A 2 55.90 43.95 -4.12
CA ARG A 2 54.96 43.06 -3.42
C ARG A 2 53.97 42.49 -4.46
N HIS A 3 53.98 41.19 -4.66
CA HIS A 3 53.00 40.51 -5.52
C HIS A 3 51.74 40.29 -4.70
N ILE A 4 50.64 40.87 -5.15
CA ILE A 4 49.29 40.67 -4.66
C ILE A 4 48.68 39.54 -5.51
N THR A 5 48.47 38.38 -4.92
CA THR A 5 47.72 37.26 -5.52
C THR A 5 46.25 37.41 -5.15
N THR A 6 45.42 37.72 -6.14
CA THR A 6 43.98 37.80 -6.01
C THR A 6 43.40 36.38 -6.13
N SER A 7 42.89 35.82 -5.04
CA SER A 7 42.11 34.56 -5.10
C SER A 7 40.71 34.85 -5.59
N LEU A 8 40.35 34.25 -6.71
CA LEU A 8 39.00 34.25 -7.28
C LEU A 8 38.22 33.10 -6.68
N SER A 9 37.34 33.40 -5.73
CA SER A 9 36.40 32.41 -5.14
C SER A 9 35.25 32.21 -6.12
N ILE A 10 35.18 31.02 -6.74
CA ILE A 10 34.05 30.59 -7.57
C ILE A 10 32.95 30.12 -6.60
N LEU A 11 31.91 30.92 -6.51
CA LEU A 11 30.68 30.59 -5.78
C LEU A 11 29.82 29.66 -6.65
N THR A 12 29.87 28.37 -6.40
CA THR A 12 29.03 27.39 -7.09
C THR A 12 27.63 27.47 -6.50
N PHE A 13 26.71 28.10 -7.21
CA PHE A 13 25.28 28.03 -6.86
C PHE A 13 24.76 26.63 -7.17
N PHE A 14 24.51 25.86 -6.12
CA PHE A 14 23.66 24.67 -6.24
C PHE A 14 22.21 25.12 -6.42
N LEU A 15 21.72 25.03 -7.64
CA LEU A 15 20.29 25.10 -7.92
C LEU A 15 19.63 23.84 -7.33
N ILE A 16 19.03 23.99 -6.16
CA ILE A 16 18.09 23.02 -5.61
C ILE A 16 16.86 23.09 -6.53
N SER A 17 16.79 22.16 -7.47
CA SER A 17 15.59 21.95 -8.28
C SER A 17 14.50 21.45 -7.36
N SER A 18 13.59 22.33 -6.96
CA SER A 18 12.35 21.97 -6.30
C SER A 18 11.54 21.14 -7.30
N CYS A 19 11.50 19.83 -7.15
CA CYS A 19 10.53 18.97 -7.80
C CYS A 19 9.13 19.33 -7.25
N THR A 20 8.53 20.39 -7.77
CA THR A 20 7.09 20.52 -7.75
C THR A 20 6.59 19.45 -8.72
N SER A 21 5.95 18.40 -8.19
CA SER A 21 5.21 17.44 -9.00
C SER A 21 4.07 18.21 -9.68
N ALA A 22 4.35 18.67 -10.91
CA ALA A 22 3.32 19.23 -11.74
C ALA A 22 2.33 18.08 -12.06
N GLN A 23 1.07 18.22 -11.66
CA GLN A 23 0.01 17.35 -12.15
C GLN A 23 0.07 17.32 -13.69
N PRO A 24 -0.09 16.13 -14.29
CA PRO A 24 -0.19 16.05 -15.74
C PRO A 24 -1.26 17.04 -16.25
N PRO A 25 -1.01 17.76 -17.34
CA PRO A 25 -1.94 18.73 -17.85
C PRO A 25 -3.26 18.04 -18.24
N GLY A 26 -4.36 18.44 -17.61
CA GLY A 26 -5.72 17.94 -17.86
C GLY A 26 -6.36 17.16 -16.71
N ILE A 27 -5.62 16.77 -15.68
CA ILE A 27 -6.18 16.09 -14.50
C ILE A 27 -6.70 17.14 -13.52
N THR A 28 -8.02 17.16 -13.33
CA THR A 28 -8.65 18.02 -12.33
C THR A 28 -8.82 17.27 -11.01
N MET A 29 -8.87 18.02 -9.88
CA MET A 29 -9.23 17.40 -8.57
C MET A 29 -10.59 16.71 -8.63
N GLU A 30 -11.50 17.17 -9.47
CA GLU A 30 -12.79 16.52 -9.71
C GLU A 30 -12.62 15.14 -10.35
N MET A 31 -11.67 14.96 -11.27
CA MET A 31 -11.36 13.65 -11.85
C MET A 31 -10.72 12.71 -10.82
N ILE A 32 -9.86 13.24 -9.93
CA ILE A 32 -9.24 12.47 -8.84
C ILE A 32 -10.30 12.07 -7.81
N MET A 33 -11.21 13.00 -7.48
CA MET A 33 -12.23 12.84 -6.43
C MET A 33 -13.56 12.31 -6.96
N ARG A 34 -13.64 11.91 -8.22
CA ARG A 34 -14.88 11.40 -8.82
C ARG A 34 -15.22 10.05 -8.23
N THR A 35 -15.76 10.08 -7.02
CA THR A 35 -16.47 8.97 -6.39
C THR A 35 -17.85 8.86 -7.06
N LEU A 36 -17.90 8.33 -8.26
CA LEU A 36 -19.17 7.80 -8.74
C LEU A 36 -19.40 6.54 -7.91
N PRO A 37 -20.56 6.39 -7.25
CA PRO A 37 -20.95 5.08 -6.76
C PRO A 37 -20.90 4.15 -7.97
N LEU A 38 -20.04 3.15 -7.94
CA LEU A 38 -20.05 2.10 -8.95
C LEU A 38 -21.35 1.34 -8.73
N GLU A 39 -22.37 1.67 -9.53
CA GLU A 39 -23.65 0.98 -9.47
C GLU A 39 -23.40 -0.52 -9.68
N GLY A 40 -23.89 -1.32 -8.72
CA GLY A 40 -23.75 -2.77 -8.75
C GLY A 40 -22.37 -3.32 -8.38
N ALA A 41 -21.40 -2.48 -7.95
CA ALA A 41 -20.15 -2.99 -7.40
C ALA A 41 -20.43 -3.78 -6.11
N PRO A 42 -19.80 -4.94 -5.91
CA PRO A 42 -19.87 -5.70 -4.67
C PRO A 42 -19.50 -4.86 -3.45
N LEU A 43 -20.19 -5.07 -2.34
CA LEU A 43 -19.79 -4.55 -1.05
C LEU A 43 -18.56 -5.31 -0.54
N ALA A 44 -17.84 -4.69 0.39
CA ALA A 44 -16.77 -5.39 1.09
C ALA A 44 -17.35 -6.57 1.90
N GLU A 45 -16.68 -7.71 1.82
CA GLU A 45 -17.02 -8.93 2.55
C GLU A 45 -16.09 -9.04 3.77
N PRO A 46 -16.58 -8.80 4.99
CA PRO A 46 -15.75 -8.93 6.18
C PRO A 46 -15.40 -10.40 6.44
N GLY A 47 -14.18 -10.63 6.92
CA GLY A 47 -13.75 -11.93 7.41
C GLY A 47 -14.43 -12.32 8.73
N PRO A 48 -14.04 -13.47 9.31
CA PRO A 48 -14.71 -14.05 10.49
C PRO A 48 -14.42 -13.32 11.81
N TYR A 49 -13.45 -12.40 11.85
CA TYR A 49 -13.00 -11.78 13.09
C TYR A 49 -13.56 -10.37 13.26
N ALA A 50 -14.11 -10.08 14.47
CA ALA A 50 -14.37 -8.69 14.86
C ALA A 50 -13.05 -7.92 14.98
N VAL A 51 -13.05 -6.66 14.56
CA VAL A 51 -11.84 -5.83 14.48
C VAL A 51 -11.87 -4.68 15.48
N THR A 52 -10.72 -4.36 16.03
CA THR A 52 -10.46 -3.14 16.78
C THR A 52 -9.32 -2.37 16.12
N GLN A 53 -9.25 -1.07 16.45
CA GLN A 53 -8.12 -0.20 16.09
C GLN A 53 -7.53 0.41 17.36
N GLU A 54 -6.22 0.56 17.38
CA GLU A 54 -5.48 1.15 18.49
C GLU A 54 -4.25 1.90 18.00
N ALA A 55 -3.77 2.87 18.79
CA ALA A 55 -2.46 3.45 18.53
C ALA A 55 -1.37 2.40 18.80
N ALA A 56 -0.31 2.41 18.00
CA ALA A 56 0.83 1.55 18.23
C ALA A 56 1.48 1.85 19.57
N PHE A 57 1.81 0.80 20.35
CA PHE A 57 2.42 0.97 21.66
C PHE A 57 3.76 1.72 21.54
N ASP A 58 3.92 2.75 22.36
CA ASP A 58 5.11 3.63 22.41
C ASP A 58 5.48 4.28 21.05
N ASN A 59 4.54 4.27 20.09
CA ASN A 59 4.71 4.91 18.79
C ASN A 59 3.39 5.49 18.28
N PRO A 60 2.98 6.69 18.72
CA PRO A 60 1.71 7.31 18.35
C PRO A 60 1.62 7.68 16.85
N GLY A 61 2.72 7.57 16.11
CA GLY A 61 2.76 7.80 14.66
C GLY A 61 2.09 6.72 13.81
N PHE A 62 1.55 5.64 14.44
CA PHE A 62 0.85 4.58 13.73
C PHE A 62 -0.47 4.20 14.38
N ILE A 63 -1.42 3.81 13.53
CA ILE A 63 -2.66 3.12 13.90
C ILE A 63 -2.58 1.67 13.46
N VAL A 64 -3.01 0.77 14.34
CA VAL A 64 -3.01 -0.68 14.14
C VAL A 64 -4.45 -1.17 14.11
N PHE A 65 -4.84 -1.85 13.04
CA PHE A 65 -6.11 -2.57 12.90
C PHE A 65 -5.82 -4.05 13.09
N ARG A 66 -6.59 -4.72 13.94
CA ARG A 66 -6.38 -6.14 14.27
C ARG A 66 -7.64 -6.83 14.75
N PRO A 67 -7.71 -8.16 14.72
CA PRO A 67 -8.73 -8.93 15.42
C PRO A 67 -8.82 -8.58 16.90
N VAL A 68 -10.05 -8.54 17.43
CA VAL A 68 -10.31 -8.32 18.85
C VAL A 68 -9.87 -9.53 19.67
N ASP A 69 -10.26 -10.73 19.24
CA ASP A 69 -9.93 -11.99 19.92
C ASP A 69 -8.52 -12.47 19.49
N LEU A 70 -7.53 -12.09 20.26
CA LEU A 70 -6.16 -12.55 20.06
C LEU A 70 -5.94 -13.99 20.54
N GLY A 71 -6.90 -14.60 21.24
CA GLY A 71 -6.87 -16.02 21.63
C GLY A 71 -7.05 -16.95 20.42
N ALA A 72 -7.68 -16.45 19.35
CA ALA A 72 -7.81 -17.16 18.08
C ALA A 72 -6.48 -17.32 17.32
N PHE A 73 -5.43 -16.58 17.72
CA PHE A 73 -4.12 -16.57 17.07
C PHE A 73 -3.04 -17.10 18.02
N PRO A 74 -2.90 -18.43 18.14
CA PRO A 74 -1.75 -19.03 18.82
C PRO A 74 -0.46 -18.80 18.01
N GLN A 75 0.69 -19.06 18.63
CA GLN A 75 1.99 -18.83 17.95
C GLN A 75 2.18 -19.65 16.66
N GLN A 76 1.39 -20.69 16.44
CA GLN A 76 1.42 -21.53 15.23
C GLN A 76 0.54 -20.95 14.10
N ASP A 77 -0.36 -20.04 14.41
CA ASP A 77 -1.25 -19.38 13.45
C ASP A 77 -1.22 -17.88 13.70
N LYS A 78 -0.17 -17.25 13.20
CA LYS A 78 0.09 -15.83 13.40
C LYS A 78 -0.66 -14.98 12.40
N MET A 79 -0.77 -13.69 12.70
CA MET A 79 -1.36 -12.67 11.83
C MET A 79 -0.28 -12.05 10.95
N PRO A 80 -0.30 -12.23 9.61
CA PRO A 80 0.59 -11.53 8.72
C PRO A 80 0.42 -10.01 8.80
N LEU A 81 1.47 -9.27 8.44
CA LEU A 81 1.50 -7.81 8.51
C LEU A 81 1.20 -7.18 7.15
N LEU A 82 0.30 -6.21 7.13
CA LEU A 82 0.12 -5.26 6.05
C LEU A 82 0.55 -3.86 6.52
N VAL A 83 1.49 -3.22 5.82
CA VAL A 83 1.76 -1.78 5.95
C VAL A 83 1.11 -1.03 4.79
N TRP A 84 0.40 0.06 5.10
CA TRP A 84 -0.45 0.76 4.16
C TRP A 84 -0.02 2.20 3.90
N GLY A 85 0.24 2.52 2.62
CA GLY A 85 0.52 3.85 2.13
C GLY A 85 -0.74 4.58 1.65
N ALA A 86 -1.07 5.69 2.29
CA ALA A 86 -2.24 6.49 1.94
C ALA A 86 -2.04 7.28 0.63
N GLY A 87 -3.13 7.50 -0.11
CA GLY A 87 -3.15 8.36 -1.29
C GLY A 87 -2.71 9.80 -0.95
N GLY A 88 -2.11 10.50 -1.93
CA GLY A 88 -1.50 11.81 -1.70
C GLY A 88 -0.28 11.76 -0.77
N CYS A 89 0.24 10.58 -0.45
CA CYS A 89 1.24 10.36 0.60
C CYS A 89 0.84 10.98 1.95
N ASN A 90 -0.45 11.06 2.24
CA ASN A 90 -0.96 11.68 3.45
C ASN A 90 -0.45 10.92 4.68
N ILE A 91 -0.01 11.68 5.70
CA ILE A 91 0.42 11.11 6.99
C ILE A 91 -0.77 10.51 7.77
N ASP A 92 -2.00 10.97 7.53
CA ASP A 92 -3.20 10.45 8.18
C ASP A 92 -3.83 9.29 7.39
N GLY A 93 -3.49 8.07 7.75
CA GLY A 93 -4.02 6.85 7.13
C GLY A 93 -5.44 6.46 7.57
N ARG A 94 -6.06 7.17 8.51
CA ARG A 94 -7.41 6.84 9.04
C ARG A 94 -8.51 6.89 7.99
N SER A 95 -8.32 7.64 6.90
CA SER A 95 -9.25 7.67 5.78
C SER A 95 -9.43 6.31 5.10
N TYR A 96 -8.47 5.39 5.27
CA TYR A 96 -8.52 4.02 4.77
C TYR A 96 -8.97 3.01 5.84
N GLY A 97 -9.48 3.47 6.99
CA GLY A 97 -9.90 2.61 8.09
C GLY A 97 -10.95 1.55 7.71
N GLY A 98 -11.80 1.83 6.74
CA GLY A 98 -12.77 0.86 6.22
C GLY A 98 -12.10 -0.36 5.62
N ILE A 99 -11.25 -0.17 4.61
CA ILE A 99 -10.54 -1.28 3.94
C ILE A 99 -9.56 -1.99 4.90
N LEU A 100 -8.84 -1.24 5.74
CA LEU A 100 -7.90 -1.83 6.70
C LEU A 100 -8.63 -2.69 7.75
N SER A 101 -9.83 -2.29 8.16
CA SER A 101 -10.69 -3.12 9.02
C SER A 101 -11.17 -4.37 8.30
N THR A 102 -11.56 -4.28 7.02
CA THR A 102 -11.94 -5.47 6.24
C THR A 102 -10.77 -6.45 6.15
N ILE A 103 -9.58 -6.00 5.78
CA ILE A 103 -8.39 -6.86 5.71
C ILE A 103 -8.06 -7.47 7.08
N ALA A 104 -8.07 -6.67 8.14
CA ALA A 104 -7.80 -7.17 9.49
C ALA A 104 -8.83 -8.22 9.95
N SER A 105 -10.09 -8.13 9.49
CA SER A 105 -11.13 -9.12 9.80
C SER A 105 -10.87 -10.51 9.23
N HIS A 106 -9.96 -10.63 8.25
CA HIS A 106 -9.46 -11.90 7.73
C HIS A 106 -8.25 -12.46 8.50
N GLY A 107 -7.92 -11.86 9.66
CA GLY A 107 -6.83 -12.34 10.53
C GLY A 107 -5.47 -11.79 10.15
N PHE A 108 -5.40 -10.50 9.83
CA PHE A 108 -4.18 -9.74 9.57
C PHE A 108 -3.98 -8.63 10.61
N ILE A 109 -2.74 -8.20 10.76
CA ILE A 109 -2.42 -6.89 11.34
C ILE A 109 -2.28 -5.91 10.17
N ALA A 110 -3.06 -4.84 10.17
CA ALA A 110 -2.92 -3.77 9.17
C ALA A 110 -2.50 -2.46 9.86
N MET A 111 -1.45 -1.82 9.35
CA MET A 111 -0.89 -0.60 9.92
C MET A 111 -0.89 0.54 8.92
N ALA A 112 -1.22 1.73 9.40
CA ALA A 112 -1.08 2.96 8.64
C ALA A 112 -0.50 4.07 9.53
N THR A 113 0.03 5.13 8.91
CA THR A 113 0.58 6.28 9.64
C THR A 113 -0.50 7.13 10.28
N LEU A 114 -0.12 7.84 11.35
CA LEU A 114 -0.90 8.89 12.01
C LEU A 114 -0.08 10.18 12.09
N PRO A 115 -0.73 11.35 12.04
CA PRO A 115 -0.07 12.59 12.40
C PRO A 115 0.29 12.58 13.89
N VAL A 116 1.50 13.02 14.18
CA VAL A 116 1.99 13.26 15.55
C VAL A 116 2.03 14.77 15.77
N GLU A 117 1.63 15.22 16.95
CA GLU A 117 1.77 16.63 17.34
C GLU A 117 3.25 17.04 17.23
N PRO A 118 3.55 18.15 16.53
CA PRO A 118 4.92 18.61 16.37
C PRO A 118 5.49 19.12 17.71
N GLU A 119 6.80 19.06 17.87
CA GLU A 119 7.47 19.72 18.98
C GLU A 119 7.36 21.24 18.86
N GLU A 120 7.56 21.96 19.99
CA GLU A 120 7.45 23.41 20.03
C GLU A 120 8.42 24.06 19.01
N GLY A 121 7.85 24.75 18.03
CA GLY A 121 8.60 25.42 16.96
C GLY A 121 8.77 24.60 15.68
N GLU A 122 8.28 23.37 15.63
CA GLU A 122 8.25 22.55 14.42
C GLU A 122 6.93 22.69 13.67
N GLU A 123 6.96 22.50 12.34
CA GLU A 123 5.75 22.40 11.52
C GLU A 123 5.22 20.95 11.53
N ALA A 124 3.89 20.82 11.63
CA ALA A 124 3.24 19.51 11.53
C ALA A 124 3.53 18.83 10.18
N ARG A 125 4.02 17.59 10.21
CA ARG A 125 4.23 16.79 9.00
C ARG A 125 2.89 16.44 8.38
N ARG A 126 2.81 16.59 7.06
CA ARG A 126 1.61 16.25 6.28
C ARG A 126 1.77 14.96 5.48
N ASN A 127 3.00 14.60 5.16
CA ASN A 127 3.31 13.47 4.28
C ASN A 127 4.03 12.37 5.05
N ALA A 128 3.57 11.13 4.85
CA ALA A 128 4.30 9.94 5.22
C ALA A 128 5.53 9.77 4.31
N THR A 129 6.56 9.11 4.78
CA THR A 129 7.81 8.80 4.06
C THR A 129 8.00 7.29 3.92
N ALA A 130 8.97 6.85 3.12
CA ALA A 130 9.36 5.45 3.09
C ALA A 130 9.88 4.99 4.47
N ASP A 131 10.65 5.85 5.16
CA ASP A 131 11.16 5.55 6.49
C ASP A 131 10.05 5.31 7.52
N ASP A 132 8.91 6.00 7.42
CA ASP A 132 7.76 5.72 8.28
C ASP A 132 7.26 4.29 8.09
N MET A 133 7.21 3.82 6.85
CA MET A 133 6.75 2.46 6.55
C MET A 133 7.76 1.40 7.00
N LEU A 134 9.06 1.65 6.82
CA LEU A 134 10.14 0.81 7.36
C LEU A 134 10.08 0.76 8.90
N ASN A 135 9.79 1.89 9.53
CA ASN A 135 9.60 1.96 10.98
C ASN A 135 8.35 1.19 11.45
N ALA A 136 7.26 1.16 10.66
CA ALA A 136 6.08 0.35 10.98
C ALA A 136 6.42 -1.14 10.99
N ILE A 137 7.19 -1.63 10.02
CA ILE A 137 7.67 -3.01 9.96
C ILE A 137 8.54 -3.31 11.20
N SER A 138 9.50 -2.45 11.50
CA SER A 138 10.40 -2.63 12.64
C SER A 138 9.67 -2.57 13.98
N TRP A 139 8.62 -1.73 14.08
CA TRP A 139 7.75 -1.71 15.26
C TRP A 139 7.01 -3.04 15.43
N ALA A 140 6.47 -3.62 14.37
CA ALA A 140 5.75 -4.88 14.44
C ALA A 140 6.66 -6.03 14.91
N GLU A 141 7.91 -6.09 14.45
CA GLU A 141 8.91 -7.05 14.94
C GLU A 141 9.20 -6.85 16.43
N ALA A 142 9.44 -5.60 16.84
CA ALA A 142 9.72 -5.27 18.24
C ALA A 142 8.52 -5.60 19.15
N GLU A 143 7.30 -5.27 18.72
CA GLU A 143 6.08 -5.54 19.48
C GLU A 143 5.78 -7.04 19.56
N ASN A 144 6.03 -7.79 18.49
CA ASN A 144 5.92 -9.26 18.49
C ASN A 144 6.91 -9.93 19.47
N ALA A 145 8.09 -9.32 19.67
CA ALA A 145 9.11 -9.81 20.58
C ALA A 145 8.98 -9.27 22.01
N ARG A 146 8.23 -8.20 22.23
CA ARG A 146 8.17 -7.46 23.50
C ARG A 146 7.47 -8.28 24.59
N ASP A 147 8.19 -8.50 25.71
CA ASP A 147 7.64 -9.15 26.89
C ASP A 147 6.43 -8.40 27.45
N GLY A 148 5.35 -9.12 27.68
CA GLY A 148 4.10 -8.57 28.19
C GLY A 148 3.25 -7.81 27.15
N SER A 149 3.64 -7.78 25.88
CA SER A 149 2.75 -7.36 24.81
C SER A 149 1.60 -8.33 24.62
N HIS A 150 0.39 -7.80 24.41
CA HIS A 150 -0.75 -8.65 24.02
C HIS A 150 -0.58 -9.23 22.60
N LEU A 151 0.32 -8.66 21.79
CA LEU A 151 0.70 -9.13 20.45
C LEU A 151 1.94 -10.04 20.46
N GLN A 152 2.56 -10.29 21.62
CA GLN A 152 3.76 -11.12 21.72
C GLN A 152 3.55 -12.50 21.10
N GLY A 153 4.39 -12.81 20.11
CA GLY A 153 4.36 -14.09 19.39
C GLY A 153 3.17 -14.29 18.45
N LYS A 154 2.37 -13.25 18.18
CA LYS A 154 1.14 -13.33 17.38
C LYS A 154 1.21 -12.67 16.01
N ILE A 155 2.19 -11.81 15.77
CA ILE A 155 2.44 -11.20 14.47
C ILE A 155 3.35 -12.13 13.67
N ASP A 156 2.95 -12.43 12.42
CA ASP A 156 3.82 -13.13 11.49
C ASP A 156 4.74 -12.12 10.80
N VAL A 157 5.92 -11.95 11.38
CA VAL A 157 6.94 -11.00 10.89
C VAL A 157 7.76 -11.57 9.74
N ASP A 158 7.51 -12.82 9.35
CA ASP A 158 8.07 -13.49 8.18
C ASP A 158 7.09 -13.45 6.98
N GLN A 159 5.94 -12.76 7.12
CA GLN A 159 4.92 -12.57 6.08
C GLN A 159 4.44 -11.11 6.07
N ILE A 160 5.11 -10.27 5.30
CA ILE A 160 4.88 -8.82 5.28
C ILE A 160 4.48 -8.36 3.88
N SER A 161 3.36 -7.65 3.81
CA SER A 161 2.94 -6.97 2.58
C SER A 161 3.03 -5.45 2.73
N ALA A 162 3.52 -4.78 1.69
CA ALA A 162 3.51 -3.34 1.55
C ALA A 162 2.54 -2.95 0.43
N MET A 163 1.43 -2.31 0.77
CA MET A 163 0.43 -1.90 -0.22
C MET A 163 0.04 -0.44 -0.03
N GLY A 164 -0.37 0.21 -1.10
CA GLY A 164 -0.82 1.60 -1.00
C GLY A 164 -1.48 2.12 -2.27
N VAL A 165 -2.15 3.25 -2.12
CA VAL A 165 -2.95 3.88 -3.18
C VAL A 165 -2.26 5.12 -3.71
N SER A 166 -2.22 5.31 -5.05
CA SER A 166 -1.72 6.54 -5.68
C SER A 166 -0.28 6.84 -5.22
N CYS A 167 0.00 8.02 -4.68
CA CYS A 167 1.29 8.36 -4.09
C CYS A 167 1.76 7.31 -3.05
N GLY A 168 0.83 6.73 -2.26
CA GLY A 168 1.15 5.64 -1.33
C GLY A 168 1.61 4.37 -2.05
N GLY A 169 0.99 4.00 -3.17
CA GLY A 169 1.37 2.83 -3.96
C GLY A 169 2.79 2.95 -4.53
N PHE A 170 3.12 4.10 -5.11
CA PHE A 170 4.50 4.41 -5.52
C PHE A 170 5.49 4.25 -4.37
N ARG A 171 5.12 4.76 -3.18
CA ARG A 171 5.97 4.69 -2.00
C ARG A 171 6.16 3.25 -1.50
N MET A 172 5.10 2.42 -1.57
CA MET A 172 5.20 1.01 -1.17
C MET A 172 6.09 0.19 -2.12
N ALA A 173 6.10 0.51 -3.41
CA ALA A 173 7.07 -0.07 -4.34
C ALA A 173 8.51 0.27 -3.92
N ALA A 174 8.79 1.53 -3.56
CA ALA A 174 10.10 1.93 -3.07
C ALA A 174 10.48 1.23 -1.74
N VAL A 175 9.54 1.11 -0.79
CA VAL A 175 9.76 0.38 0.48
C VAL A 175 10.14 -1.08 0.21
N ALA A 176 9.39 -1.78 -0.66
CA ALA A 176 9.65 -3.17 -0.98
C ALA A 176 10.98 -3.38 -1.73
N GLY A 177 11.41 -2.41 -2.52
CA GLY A 177 12.73 -2.43 -3.16
C GLY A 177 13.89 -2.19 -2.20
N LEU A 178 13.63 -1.56 -1.05
CA LEU A 178 14.63 -1.24 -0.03
C LEU A 178 14.71 -2.29 1.09
N ASP A 179 13.60 -2.95 1.41
CA ASP A 179 13.50 -3.85 2.56
C ASP A 179 13.21 -5.30 2.13
N PRO A 180 14.17 -6.21 2.28
CA PRO A 180 14.01 -7.61 1.89
C PRO A 180 12.99 -8.38 2.76
N ARG A 181 12.46 -7.80 3.83
CA ARG A 181 11.40 -8.40 4.65
C ARG A 181 10.02 -8.31 3.98
N VAL A 182 9.85 -7.48 2.95
CA VAL A 182 8.56 -7.33 2.27
C VAL A 182 8.36 -8.44 1.26
N ASP A 183 7.44 -9.36 1.53
CA ASP A 183 7.18 -10.56 0.73
C ASP A 183 6.14 -10.35 -0.38
N SER A 184 5.30 -9.31 -0.31
CA SER A 184 4.31 -9.00 -1.34
C SER A 184 4.06 -7.50 -1.45
N VAL A 185 3.75 -7.03 -2.64
CA VAL A 185 3.56 -5.60 -2.93
C VAL A 185 2.22 -5.34 -3.60
N GLY A 186 1.51 -4.29 -3.15
CA GLY A 186 0.32 -3.78 -3.82
C GLY A 186 0.52 -2.34 -4.31
N ILE A 187 0.56 -2.15 -5.63
CA ILE A 187 0.64 -0.85 -6.27
C ILE A 187 -0.76 -0.53 -6.82
N LEU A 188 -1.52 0.24 -6.04
CA LEU A 188 -2.97 0.37 -6.21
C LEU A 188 -3.31 1.77 -6.73
N ASN A 189 -4.04 1.85 -7.86
CA ASN A 189 -4.32 3.11 -8.56
C ASN A 189 -3.06 3.99 -8.66
N SER A 190 -1.95 3.35 -9.03
CA SER A 190 -0.61 3.89 -8.94
C SER A 190 0.30 3.24 -9.99
N GLY A 191 1.56 3.63 -9.97
CA GLY A 191 2.63 3.07 -10.75
C GLY A 191 3.93 3.82 -10.51
N VAL A 192 5.05 3.32 -11.01
CA VAL A 192 6.36 3.96 -11.02
C VAL A 192 6.67 4.48 -12.40
N ALA A 193 7.12 5.72 -12.48
CA ALA A 193 7.44 6.36 -13.77
C ALA A 193 8.71 5.81 -14.40
N ASP A 194 9.69 5.41 -13.57
CA ASP A 194 10.89 4.72 -14.01
C ASP A 194 10.78 3.22 -13.71
N ALA A 195 10.45 2.44 -14.72
CA ALA A 195 10.28 1.00 -14.58
C ALA A 195 11.53 0.27 -14.04
N THR A 196 12.71 0.88 -14.04
CA THR A 196 13.92 0.30 -13.44
C THR A 196 13.81 0.18 -11.91
N GLU A 197 12.96 1.00 -11.28
CA GLU A 197 12.68 0.91 -9.83
C GLU A 197 11.95 -0.39 -9.46
N LEU A 198 11.23 -1.00 -10.44
CA LEU A 198 10.54 -2.28 -10.23
C LEU A 198 11.50 -3.48 -10.17
N ALA A 199 12.71 -3.36 -10.68
CA ALA A 199 13.67 -4.45 -10.74
C ALA A 199 14.15 -4.94 -9.35
N GLY A 200 14.00 -4.10 -8.32
CA GLY A 200 14.31 -4.44 -6.93
C GLY A 200 13.20 -5.21 -6.20
N LEU A 201 12.02 -5.32 -6.79
CA LEU A 201 10.91 -6.05 -6.17
C LEU A 201 11.16 -7.55 -6.28
N HIS A 202 10.96 -8.29 -5.18
CA HIS A 202 11.35 -9.69 -5.08
C HIS A 202 10.19 -10.63 -4.70
N GLY A 203 9.03 -10.11 -4.34
CA GLY A 203 7.80 -10.86 -4.04
C GLY A 203 6.71 -10.66 -5.10
N PRO A 204 5.59 -11.42 -5.01
CA PRO A 204 4.43 -11.27 -5.88
C PRO A 204 3.84 -9.86 -5.83
N ILE A 205 3.42 -9.33 -6.98
CA ILE A 205 2.92 -7.97 -7.12
C ILE A 205 1.46 -7.96 -7.54
N LEU A 206 0.64 -7.18 -6.82
CA LEU A 206 -0.73 -6.86 -7.19
C LEU A 206 -0.78 -5.42 -7.75
N LEU A 207 -1.10 -5.29 -9.02
CA LEU A 207 -1.41 -4.01 -9.66
C LEU A 207 -2.93 -3.90 -9.80
N LEU A 208 -3.55 -2.91 -9.18
CA LEU A 208 -4.97 -2.61 -9.37
C LEU A 208 -5.15 -1.16 -9.79
N ASN A 209 -6.10 -0.91 -10.70
CA ASN A 209 -6.49 0.44 -11.08
C ASN A 209 -7.97 0.53 -11.44
N GLY A 210 -8.45 1.76 -11.67
CA GLY A 210 -9.85 2.07 -11.90
C GLY A 210 -10.27 2.07 -13.37
N GLY A 211 -9.56 1.34 -14.25
CA GLY A 211 -9.83 1.29 -15.68
C GLY A 211 -9.32 2.55 -16.42
N GLU A 212 -9.66 2.68 -17.71
CA GLU A 212 -9.18 3.77 -18.59
C GLU A 212 -9.46 5.19 -18.06
N VAL A 213 -10.43 5.34 -17.17
CA VAL A 213 -10.76 6.63 -16.54
C VAL A 213 -9.87 6.97 -15.34
N ASP A 214 -9.03 6.02 -14.91
CA ASP A 214 -7.97 6.26 -13.93
C ASP A 214 -6.73 6.77 -14.66
N PHE A 215 -6.23 7.95 -14.30
CA PHE A 215 -5.04 8.54 -14.94
C PHE A 215 -3.75 7.73 -14.73
N MET A 216 -3.76 6.73 -13.86
CA MET A 216 -2.65 5.79 -13.66
C MET A 216 -2.78 4.50 -14.47
N TYR A 217 -3.86 4.35 -15.28
CA TYR A 217 -4.12 3.14 -16.04
C TYR A 217 -2.96 2.76 -16.97
N ASP A 218 -2.52 3.68 -17.83
CA ASP A 218 -1.42 3.43 -18.77
C ASP A 218 -0.11 3.12 -18.03
N THR A 219 0.21 3.86 -16.96
CA THR A 219 1.41 3.61 -16.16
C THR A 219 1.39 2.24 -15.51
N ALA A 220 0.24 1.80 -14.97
CA ALA A 220 0.11 0.46 -14.38
C ALA A 220 0.31 -0.65 -15.42
N ARG A 221 -0.18 -0.46 -16.65
CA ARG A 221 0.04 -1.39 -17.76
C ARG A 221 1.51 -1.43 -18.19
N GLU A 222 2.16 -0.27 -18.33
CA GLU A 222 3.59 -0.19 -18.63
C GLU A 222 4.42 -0.88 -17.54
N ASN A 223 4.07 -0.71 -16.28
CA ASN A 223 4.72 -1.39 -15.16
C ASN A 223 4.51 -2.91 -15.24
N PHE A 224 3.29 -3.37 -15.54
CA PHE A 224 3.01 -4.80 -15.74
C PHE A 224 3.89 -5.38 -16.85
N GLU A 225 4.02 -4.70 -18.00
CA GLU A 225 4.86 -5.18 -19.10
C GLU A 225 6.34 -5.26 -18.71
N ALA A 226 6.82 -4.33 -17.89
CA ALA A 226 8.21 -4.29 -17.43
C ALA A 226 8.54 -5.39 -16.40
N ILE A 227 7.58 -5.84 -15.59
CA ILE A 227 7.78 -6.86 -14.57
C ILE A 227 7.82 -8.24 -15.23
N ASN A 228 8.98 -8.93 -15.18
CA ASN A 228 9.16 -10.25 -15.77
C ASN A 228 9.97 -11.22 -14.88
N HIS A 229 10.28 -10.81 -13.64
CA HIS A 229 11.15 -11.54 -12.73
C HIS A 229 10.44 -12.09 -11.49
N VAL A 230 9.22 -11.63 -11.21
CA VAL A 230 8.37 -12.09 -10.11
C VAL A 230 6.93 -12.28 -10.60
N PRO A 231 6.09 -13.06 -9.90
CA PRO A 231 4.67 -13.16 -10.21
C PRO A 231 3.99 -11.78 -10.13
N VAL A 232 3.12 -11.48 -11.08
CA VAL A 232 2.36 -10.22 -11.10
C VAL A 232 0.95 -10.43 -11.64
N PHE A 233 -0.02 -9.81 -11.00
CA PHE A 233 -1.39 -9.69 -11.47
C PHE A 233 -1.74 -8.22 -11.70
N LEU A 234 -2.32 -7.93 -12.87
CA LEU A 234 -2.92 -6.64 -13.19
C LEU A 234 -4.44 -6.80 -13.25
N GLY A 235 -5.16 -5.99 -12.49
CA GLY A 235 -6.60 -5.85 -12.55
C GLY A 235 -7.01 -4.40 -12.76
N ALA A 236 -7.78 -4.14 -13.83
CA ALA A 236 -8.34 -2.83 -14.11
C ALA A 236 -9.87 -2.89 -14.05
N ARG A 237 -10.48 -2.22 -13.05
CA ARG A 237 -11.92 -2.18 -12.85
C ARG A 237 -12.53 -1.07 -13.70
N GLU A 238 -13.31 -1.44 -14.70
CA GLU A 238 -13.95 -0.46 -15.60
C GLU A 238 -14.73 0.61 -14.83
N ASN A 239 -14.54 1.86 -15.23
CA ASN A 239 -15.23 3.04 -14.69
C ASN A 239 -15.07 3.30 -13.20
N ALA A 240 -14.17 2.63 -12.50
CA ALA A 240 -13.93 2.86 -11.07
C ALA A 240 -13.18 4.17 -10.80
N GLY A 241 -12.35 4.62 -11.75
CA GLY A 241 -11.56 5.84 -11.62
C GLY A 241 -10.48 5.75 -10.55
N HIS A 242 -9.81 6.87 -10.30
CA HIS A 242 -8.63 6.89 -9.42
C HIS A 242 -8.95 6.61 -7.94
N SER A 243 -10.16 6.93 -7.48
CA SER A 243 -10.60 6.66 -6.11
C SER A 243 -11.09 5.22 -5.93
N ALA A 244 -11.29 4.46 -6.99
CA ALA A 244 -11.79 3.09 -6.97
C ALA A 244 -12.98 2.92 -6.00
N THR A 245 -12.99 1.86 -5.19
CA THR A 245 -14.03 1.65 -4.17
C THR A 245 -13.56 1.95 -2.75
N TYR A 246 -12.35 2.52 -2.55
CA TYR A 246 -11.82 2.81 -1.21
C TYR A 246 -12.74 3.65 -0.32
N PRO A 247 -13.49 4.64 -0.84
CA PRO A 247 -14.45 5.40 -0.03
C PRO A 247 -15.74 4.64 0.31
N HIS A 248 -15.99 3.48 -0.32
CA HIS A 248 -17.17 2.68 -0.03
C HIS A 248 -17.08 2.02 1.35
N PRO A 249 -18.22 1.64 1.97
CA PRO A 249 -18.21 0.90 3.23
C PRO A 249 -17.28 -0.31 3.16
N GLY A 250 -16.35 -0.40 4.11
CA GLY A 250 -15.36 -1.47 4.16
C GLY A 250 -14.32 -1.46 3.03
N GLY A 251 -14.30 -0.47 2.13
CA GLY A 251 -13.43 -0.43 0.95
C GLY A 251 -14.02 -1.11 -0.29
N GLY A 252 -15.25 -1.64 -0.21
CA GLY A 252 -15.98 -2.23 -1.33
C GLY A 252 -15.25 -3.38 -2.04
N GLU A 253 -15.46 -3.49 -3.35
CA GLU A 253 -14.91 -4.58 -4.19
C GLU A 253 -13.37 -4.66 -4.13
N PHE A 254 -12.66 -3.52 -4.06
CA PHE A 254 -11.20 -3.54 -3.97
C PHE A 254 -10.71 -4.16 -2.66
N ALA A 255 -11.45 -3.99 -1.56
CA ALA A 255 -11.12 -4.66 -0.30
C ALA A 255 -11.20 -6.19 -0.44
N ASN A 256 -12.20 -6.72 -1.17
CA ASN A 256 -12.34 -8.15 -1.41
C ASN A 256 -11.16 -8.68 -2.21
N VAL A 257 -10.81 -8.00 -3.32
CA VAL A 257 -9.68 -8.40 -4.17
C VAL A 257 -8.36 -8.39 -3.41
N ILE A 258 -8.12 -7.34 -2.59
CA ILE A 258 -6.90 -7.24 -1.78
C ILE A 258 -6.88 -8.29 -0.67
N SER A 259 -8.03 -8.56 -0.02
CA SER A 259 -8.14 -9.62 0.99
C SER A 259 -7.87 -10.99 0.38
N ASP A 260 -8.46 -11.31 -0.79
CA ASP A 260 -8.21 -12.57 -1.50
C ASP A 260 -6.72 -12.70 -1.87
N TRP A 261 -6.07 -11.61 -2.33
CA TRP A 261 -4.64 -11.64 -2.61
C TRP A 261 -3.82 -12.00 -1.38
N LEU A 262 -4.06 -11.33 -0.26
CA LEU A 262 -3.33 -11.58 0.99
C LEU A 262 -3.62 -12.97 1.56
N MET A 263 -4.87 -13.44 1.51
CA MET A 263 -5.26 -14.80 1.92
C MET A 263 -4.55 -15.85 1.07
N TYR A 264 -4.48 -15.64 -0.24
CA TYR A 264 -3.78 -16.55 -1.15
C TYR A 264 -2.27 -16.55 -0.89
N GLN A 265 -1.63 -15.37 -0.83
CA GLN A 265 -0.18 -15.27 -0.71
C GLN A 265 0.35 -15.73 0.65
N PHE A 266 -0.37 -15.42 1.74
CA PHE A 266 0.15 -15.62 3.09
C PHE A 266 -0.52 -16.74 3.88
N LYS A 267 -1.76 -17.07 3.55
CA LYS A 267 -2.48 -18.14 4.26
C LYS A 267 -2.68 -19.40 3.40
N GLY A 268 -2.21 -19.40 2.16
CA GLY A 268 -2.33 -20.53 1.25
C GLY A 268 -3.78 -20.86 0.91
N ASP A 269 -4.68 -19.87 0.97
CA ASP A 269 -6.09 -20.06 0.64
C ASP A 269 -6.27 -20.18 -0.88
N GLU A 270 -6.38 -21.43 -1.33
CA GLU A 270 -6.57 -21.76 -2.74
C GLU A 270 -7.93 -21.31 -3.29
N ASP A 271 -8.95 -21.11 -2.45
CA ASP A 271 -10.22 -20.57 -2.91
C ASP A 271 -10.08 -19.06 -3.19
N ALA A 272 -9.41 -18.31 -2.33
CA ALA A 272 -9.03 -16.93 -2.59
C ALA A 272 -8.15 -16.82 -3.84
N GLY A 273 -7.22 -17.76 -4.04
CA GLY A 273 -6.36 -17.85 -5.23
C GLY A 273 -7.11 -17.95 -6.55
N LYS A 274 -8.34 -18.50 -6.58
CA LYS A 274 -9.20 -18.54 -7.78
C LYS A 274 -9.61 -17.14 -8.27
N THR A 275 -9.41 -16.12 -7.50
CA THR A 275 -9.64 -14.73 -7.93
C THR A 275 -8.64 -14.32 -9.00
N PHE A 276 -7.42 -14.92 -9.01
CA PHE A 276 -6.28 -14.50 -9.83
C PHE A 276 -5.76 -15.58 -10.79
N LYS A 277 -5.99 -16.87 -10.49
CA LYS A 277 -5.33 -18.02 -11.15
C LYS A 277 -6.22 -18.72 -12.15
N GLY A 278 -5.59 -19.09 -13.28
CA GLY A 278 -6.23 -19.88 -14.32
C GLY A 278 -7.07 -19.04 -15.30
N ALA A 279 -7.43 -19.65 -16.43
CA ALA A 279 -8.19 -18.96 -17.48
C ALA A 279 -9.63 -18.58 -17.04
N ASP A 280 -10.16 -19.28 -16.04
CA ASP A 280 -11.53 -19.08 -15.50
C ASP A 280 -11.46 -18.37 -14.14
N CYS A 281 -10.40 -17.61 -13.86
CA CYS A 281 -10.28 -16.88 -12.60
C CYS A 281 -11.49 -15.95 -12.41
N ARG A 282 -11.85 -15.67 -11.14
CA ARG A 282 -13.05 -14.87 -10.82
C ARG A 282 -13.03 -13.50 -11.47
N LEU A 283 -11.88 -12.82 -11.46
CA LEU A 283 -11.73 -11.53 -12.13
C LEU A 283 -11.61 -11.68 -13.65
N CYS A 284 -10.95 -12.74 -14.15
CA CYS A 284 -10.77 -12.98 -15.58
C CYS A 284 -12.09 -13.21 -16.35
N THR A 285 -13.09 -13.73 -15.66
CA THR A 285 -14.43 -13.98 -16.25
C THR A 285 -15.46 -12.91 -15.91
N ASN A 286 -15.08 -11.95 -15.06
CA ASN A 286 -15.95 -10.83 -14.72
C ASN A 286 -15.86 -9.75 -15.81
N PRO A 287 -16.96 -9.45 -16.53
CA PRO A 287 -16.94 -8.53 -17.67
C PRO A 287 -16.64 -7.07 -17.28
N THR A 288 -16.59 -6.74 -16.00
CA THR A 288 -16.28 -5.39 -15.52
C THR A 288 -14.81 -5.23 -15.13
N TRP A 289 -14.00 -6.29 -15.29
CA TRP A 289 -12.57 -6.28 -15.04
C TRP A 289 -11.80 -6.62 -16.31
N GLU A 290 -10.79 -5.86 -16.60
CA GLU A 290 -9.70 -6.22 -17.50
C GLU A 290 -8.56 -6.77 -16.67
N THR A 291 -8.00 -7.92 -17.06
CA THR A 291 -6.97 -8.60 -16.26
C THR A 291 -5.87 -9.17 -17.11
N ASP A 292 -4.65 -9.12 -16.57
CA ASP A 292 -3.47 -9.79 -17.09
C ASP A 292 -2.67 -10.40 -15.93
N ALA A 293 -1.95 -11.52 -16.18
CA ALA A 293 -1.17 -12.20 -15.16
C ALA A 293 0.11 -12.80 -15.74
N LYS A 294 1.18 -12.81 -14.93
CA LYS A 294 2.44 -13.49 -15.23
C LYS A 294 2.89 -14.27 -14.00
N GLY A 295 3.23 -15.55 -14.14
CA GLY A 295 3.86 -16.36 -13.10
C GLY A 295 2.97 -16.78 -11.92
N LEU A 296 1.63 -16.62 -12.01
CA LEU A 296 0.67 -17.04 -10.98
C LEU A 296 0.18 -18.46 -11.17
#